data_5f115264014b0b0f9451be5e3c431e3a
#
_entry.id   5f115264014b0b0f9451be5e3c431e3a
#
_cell.length_a   1.000
_cell.length_b   1.000
_cell.length_c   1.000
_cell.angle_alpha   90.00
_cell.angle_beta   90.00
_cell.angle_gamma   90.00
#
_symmetry.space_group_name_H-M   'P 1'
#
loop_
_entity.id
_entity.type
_entity.pdbx_description
1 polymer ?
#
loop_
_entity_poly.entity_id
_entity_poly.type
_entity_poly.pdbx_seq_one_letter_code
_entity_poly.pdbx_strand_id
1 'polypeptide(L)'
;LKKNMNIKFLSSVVVAAFTLVGCGGGGGGDSTSAAAPGAGGSSASVTNPPAPVNPPPAESKPANSGSVDAPFVAGAKPRFLMTGRLGQMSGIASPLTQTSDGAVTVMGSTTLTGTTIATQDISGNASFAQGRWSVGTVKFSSSTWTMTGDSFDAFHYSVYNSLETLPTNGSMTCNSGKFTKPGYSGGTVRSTDNFGTSTGSASVTFDGAGANVSLMITTTGAGASGTVNLSGTVKTGNATYISGGLGGTGNGGMVAVGDAGNGAVNVIAIYNVVVANENKTSYSGIATFTCK
;
A
#
# COMPACT_ATOMS: atom_id res chain seq x y z
N LEU A 1 20.14 36.05 -32.03
CA LEU A 1 18.90 35.52 -32.64
C LEU A 1 18.19 34.60 -31.59
N LYS A 2 17.18 35.15 -30.90
CA LYS A 2 16.32 34.39 -30.00
C LYS A 2 15.15 33.86 -30.83
N LYS A 3 15.01 32.53 -30.90
CA LYS A 3 13.87 31.87 -31.56
C LYS A 3 12.89 31.40 -30.46
N ASN A 4 11.81 32.15 -30.31
CA ASN A 4 10.68 31.77 -29.43
C ASN A 4 9.91 30.62 -30.08
N MET A 5 9.83 29.49 -29.42
CA MET A 5 9.04 28.36 -29.83
C MET A 5 7.78 28.30 -28.94
N ASN A 6 6.66 28.77 -29.51
CA ASN A 6 5.32 28.65 -28.89
C ASN A 6 4.79 27.24 -29.10
N ILE A 7 4.72 26.44 -28.04
CA ILE A 7 4.03 25.14 -28.06
C ILE A 7 2.59 25.38 -27.61
N LYS A 8 1.66 25.26 -28.55
CA LYS A 8 0.21 25.25 -28.26
C LYS A 8 -0.17 23.84 -27.83
N PHE A 9 -0.59 23.69 -26.58
CA PHE A 9 -1.25 22.47 -26.12
C PHE A 9 -2.69 22.43 -26.64
N LEU A 10 -3.01 21.44 -27.49
CA LEU A 10 -4.37 21.08 -27.83
C LEU A 10 -4.86 20.08 -26.77
N SER A 11 -5.81 20.52 -25.96
CA SER A 11 -6.55 19.62 -25.04
C SER A 11 -7.70 18.97 -25.83
N SER A 12 -7.60 17.69 -26.10
CA SER A 12 -8.70 16.89 -26.62
C SER A 12 -9.47 16.28 -25.45
N VAL A 13 -10.65 16.82 -25.18
CA VAL A 13 -11.63 16.23 -24.25
C VAL A 13 -12.41 15.17 -25.02
N VAL A 14 -12.23 13.89 -24.64
CA VAL A 14 -13.09 12.80 -25.11
C VAL A 14 -14.16 12.56 -24.05
N VAL A 15 -15.38 12.93 -24.36
CA VAL A 15 -16.57 12.59 -23.56
C VAL A 15 -17.10 11.25 -24.07
N ALA A 16 -16.98 10.20 -23.28
CA ALA A 16 -17.63 8.92 -23.54
C ALA A 16 -18.95 8.85 -22.77
N ALA A 17 -20.05 8.91 -23.51
CA ALA A 17 -21.38 8.67 -22.98
C ALA A 17 -21.66 7.18 -22.89
N PHE A 18 -21.91 6.66 -21.69
CA PHE A 18 -22.41 5.30 -21.49
C PHE A 18 -23.94 5.33 -21.39
N THR A 19 -24.61 4.72 -22.35
CA THR A 19 -26.04 4.43 -22.32
C THR A 19 -26.30 3.16 -21.50
N LEU A 20 -27.09 3.30 -20.44
CA LEU A 20 -27.65 2.18 -19.70
C LEU A 20 -28.81 1.59 -20.48
N VAL A 21 -28.70 0.32 -20.90
CA VAL A 21 -29.84 -0.47 -21.36
C VAL A 21 -30.30 -1.34 -20.21
N GLY A 22 -31.46 -1.02 -19.66
CA GLY A 22 -32.17 -1.87 -18.73
C GLY A 22 -32.94 -2.95 -19.48
N CYS A 23 -32.86 -4.20 -19.05
CA CYS A 23 -33.73 -5.25 -19.48
C CYS A 23 -34.36 -5.91 -18.25
N GLY A 24 -35.65 -5.63 -18.05
CA GLY A 24 -36.51 -6.32 -17.11
C GLY A 24 -37.06 -7.61 -17.76
N GLY A 25 -37.29 -8.63 -16.97
CA GLY A 25 -37.92 -9.87 -17.39
C GLY A 25 -38.33 -10.64 -16.17
N GLY A 26 -39.54 -10.57 -15.84
CA GLY A 26 -40.53 -11.23 -15.14
C GLY A 26 -40.82 -12.63 -15.66
N GLY A 27 -41.14 -13.54 -14.76
CA GLY A 27 -41.60 -14.88 -15.11
C GLY A 27 -42.12 -15.56 -13.84
N GLY A 28 -43.42 -15.40 -13.59
CA GLY A 28 -44.19 -16.16 -12.64
C GLY A 28 -44.42 -17.60 -13.12
N GLY A 29 -44.53 -18.51 -12.20
CA GLY A 29 -44.91 -19.89 -12.44
C GLY A 29 -45.70 -20.43 -11.21
N ASP A 30 -46.99 -20.19 -11.26
CA ASP A 30 -47.94 -20.89 -10.40
C ASP A 30 -48.01 -22.37 -10.78
N SER A 31 -47.91 -23.25 -9.78
CA SER A 31 -48.31 -24.63 -9.88
C SER A 31 -49.16 -25.01 -8.69
N THR A 32 -50.45 -24.88 -8.87
CA THR A 32 -51.49 -25.50 -8.02
C THR A 32 -51.49 -26.99 -8.19
N SER A 33 -51.36 -27.75 -7.12
CA SER A 33 -51.75 -29.18 -7.04
C SER A 33 -52.65 -29.40 -5.87
N ALA A 34 -53.78 -30.01 -6.20
CA ALA A 34 -54.92 -30.20 -5.35
C ALA A 34 -54.73 -31.25 -4.24
N ALA A 35 -55.40 -31.02 -3.13
CA ALA A 35 -55.48 -31.85 -1.95
C ALA A 35 -56.37 -33.09 -2.12
N ALA A 36 -56.04 -34.17 -1.42
CA ALA A 36 -56.97 -35.21 -1.02
C ALA A 36 -56.99 -35.32 0.51
N PRO A 37 -58.13 -35.56 1.13
CA PRO A 37 -58.29 -35.57 2.58
C PRO A 37 -58.02 -36.96 3.17
N GLY A 38 -57.22 -37.04 4.19
CA GLY A 38 -57.02 -38.23 5.00
C GLY A 38 -57.14 -37.89 6.50
N ALA A 39 -58.02 -38.62 7.16
CA ALA A 39 -58.49 -38.42 8.51
C ALA A 39 -57.49 -38.82 9.62
N GLY A 40 -57.55 -38.11 10.72
CA GLY A 40 -57.53 -38.66 12.08
C GLY A 40 -56.17 -38.93 12.73
N GLY A 41 -55.85 -38.13 13.76
CA GLY A 41 -54.81 -38.49 14.72
C GLY A 41 -54.37 -37.29 15.55
N SER A 42 -55.11 -36.91 16.58
CA SER A 42 -54.70 -35.95 17.59
C SER A 42 -53.54 -36.51 18.40
N SER A 43 -52.34 -36.13 18.13
CA SER A 43 -51.20 -36.21 19.05
C SER A 43 -50.85 -34.83 19.49
N ALA A 44 -51.05 -34.50 20.76
CA ALA A 44 -50.59 -33.26 21.35
C ALA A 44 -49.07 -33.19 21.26
N SER A 45 -48.57 -32.38 20.32
CA SER A 45 -47.16 -32.07 20.20
C SER A 45 -46.76 -31.13 21.32
N VAL A 46 -46.00 -31.63 22.28
CA VAL A 46 -45.32 -30.80 23.28
C VAL A 46 -44.32 -29.95 22.53
N THR A 47 -44.64 -28.69 22.28
CA THR A 47 -43.69 -27.72 21.74
C THR A 47 -42.65 -27.38 22.80
N ASN A 48 -41.46 -27.96 22.68
CA ASN A 48 -40.31 -27.49 23.44
C ASN A 48 -40.09 -26.00 23.10
N PRO A 49 -39.82 -25.14 24.11
CA PRO A 49 -39.45 -23.76 23.85
C PRO A 49 -38.20 -23.76 22.96
N PRO A 50 -38.10 -22.83 21.97
CA PRO A 50 -36.93 -22.72 21.13
C PRO A 50 -35.70 -22.48 22.01
N ALA A 51 -34.62 -23.23 21.74
CA ALA A 51 -33.34 -23.03 22.40
C ALA A 51 -32.90 -21.56 22.26
N PRO A 52 -32.30 -20.97 23.30
CA PRO A 52 -31.81 -19.60 23.20
C PRO A 52 -30.82 -19.49 22.05
N VAL A 53 -31.15 -18.66 21.08
CA VAL A 53 -30.26 -18.34 19.95
C VAL A 53 -29.10 -17.56 20.54
N ASN A 54 -27.91 -18.17 20.59
CA ASN A 54 -26.71 -17.43 20.91
C ASN A 54 -26.55 -16.29 19.90
N PRO A 55 -26.31 -15.04 20.34
CA PRO A 55 -26.02 -13.97 19.42
C PRO A 55 -24.82 -14.37 18.57
N PRO A 56 -24.82 -14.02 17.24
CA PRO A 56 -23.65 -14.25 16.38
C PRO A 56 -22.40 -13.73 17.06
N PRO A 57 -21.24 -14.41 16.94
CA PRO A 57 -19.99 -13.87 17.43
C PRO A 57 -19.81 -12.45 16.88
N ALA A 58 -19.52 -11.48 17.74
CA ALA A 58 -19.22 -10.13 17.32
C ALA A 58 -18.09 -10.20 16.29
N GLU A 59 -18.31 -9.66 15.10
CA GLU A 59 -17.27 -9.57 14.07
C GLU A 59 -16.06 -8.90 14.69
N SER A 60 -14.92 -9.58 14.68
CA SER A 60 -13.68 -9.04 15.24
C SER A 60 -13.29 -7.80 14.44
N LYS A 61 -13.29 -6.64 15.09
CA LYS A 61 -12.83 -5.38 14.48
C LYS A 61 -11.42 -5.59 13.92
N PRO A 62 -11.14 -5.24 12.67
CA PRO A 62 -9.79 -5.29 12.14
C PRO A 62 -8.81 -4.57 13.08
N ALA A 63 -7.77 -5.27 13.50
CA ALA A 63 -6.76 -4.74 14.41
C ALA A 63 -5.46 -4.42 13.65
N ASN A 64 -4.65 -3.54 14.21
CA ASN A 64 -3.28 -3.34 13.72
C ASN A 64 -2.47 -4.63 13.85
N SER A 65 -1.49 -4.82 12.95
CA SER A 65 -0.53 -5.92 13.04
C SER A 65 0.91 -5.44 12.85
N GLY A 66 1.82 -6.10 13.56
CA GLY A 66 3.21 -5.68 13.68
C GLY A 66 3.41 -4.63 14.78
N SER A 67 4.64 -4.21 14.99
CA SER A 67 5.02 -3.15 15.93
C SER A 67 6.39 -2.59 15.58
N VAL A 68 6.67 -1.38 16.02
CA VAL A 68 8.01 -0.79 15.96
C VAL A 68 8.86 -1.22 17.16
N ASP A 69 10.18 -1.33 16.95
CA ASP A 69 11.13 -1.60 18.03
C ASP A 69 11.24 -0.40 19.00
N ALA A 70 11.02 0.81 18.48
CA ALA A 70 10.88 2.07 19.23
C ALA A 70 10.02 3.04 18.41
N PRO A 71 9.26 3.96 19.04
CA PRO A 71 8.53 4.99 18.33
C PRO A 71 9.46 5.83 17.46
N PHE A 72 9.00 6.17 16.25
CA PHE A 72 9.72 7.09 15.38
C PHE A 72 9.85 8.47 16.03
N VAL A 73 11.05 8.99 16.05
CA VAL A 73 11.36 10.33 16.58
C VAL A 73 11.52 11.29 15.40
N ALA A 74 10.52 12.13 15.20
CA ALA A 74 10.55 13.11 14.11
C ALA A 74 11.62 14.18 14.37
N GLY A 75 12.54 14.34 13.42
CA GLY A 75 13.53 15.42 13.40
C GLY A 75 12.93 16.72 12.87
N ALA A 76 13.79 17.66 12.51
CA ALA A 76 13.36 18.97 11.99
C ALA A 76 12.62 18.89 10.65
N LYS A 77 12.94 17.91 9.83
CA LYS A 77 12.37 17.73 8.48
C LYS A 77 11.97 16.27 8.23
N PRO A 78 10.94 15.78 8.95
CA PRO A 78 10.45 14.43 8.70
C PRO A 78 9.80 14.36 7.32
N ARG A 79 10.02 13.25 6.63
CA ARG A 79 9.49 12.99 5.29
C ARG A 79 8.75 11.67 5.24
N PHE A 80 7.98 11.49 4.18
CA PHE A 80 7.34 10.22 3.89
C PHE A 80 7.48 9.81 2.43
N LEU A 81 7.47 8.50 2.22
CA LEU A 81 7.14 7.84 0.96
C LEU A 81 5.83 7.09 1.15
N MET A 82 5.00 7.08 0.12
CA MET A 82 3.75 6.33 0.09
C MET A 82 3.47 5.79 -1.30
N THR A 83 2.94 4.58 -1.38
CA THR A 83 2.42 3.99 -2.62
C THR A 83 1.10 3.29 -2.38
N GLY A 84 0.27 3.24 -3.39
CA GLY A 84 -1.03 2.60 -3.39
C GLY A 84 -1.76 2.86 -4.70
N ARG A 85 -3.05 2.65 -4.71
CA ARG A 85 -3.87 2.82 -5.93
C ARG A 85 -3.71 4.17 -6.63
N LEU A 86 -3.42 5.24 -5.90
CA LEU A 86 -3.24 6.58 -6.46
C LEU A 86 -1.81 6.84 -6.97
N GLY A 87 -0.97 5.80 -6.99
CA GLY A 87 0.41 5.90 -7.44
C GLY A 87 1.41 6.12 -6.32
N GLN A 88 2.59 6.60 -6.71
CA GLN A 88 3.72 6.84 -5.81
C GLN A 88 3.77 8.32 -5.43
N MET A 89 3.98 8.60 -4.15
CA MET A 89 4.10 9.97 -3.66
C MET A 89 5.15 10.10 -2.56
N SER A 90 5.65 11.30 -2.40
CA SER A 90 6.54 11.69 -1.32
C SER A 90 6.20 13.09 -0.82
N GLY A 91 6.54 13.38 0.43
CA GLY A 91 6.25 14.69 0.99
C GLY A 91 6.87 14.92 2.36
N ILE A 92 6.48 16.02 2.98
CA ILE A 92 6.83 16.37 4.36
C ILE A 92 5.84 15.67 5.29
N ALA A 93 6.35 14.97 6.30
CA ALA A 93 5.55 14.22 7.27
C ALA A 93 5.20 15.06 8.52
N SER A 94 4.99 16.36 8.36
CA SER A 94 4.60 17.26 9.45
C SER A 94 3.26 17.93 9.11
N PRO A 95 2.22 17.83 9.97
CA PRO A 95 2.19 17.12 11.26
C PRO A 95 2.30 15.59 11.10
N LEU A 96 2.69 14.92 12.20
CA LEU A 96 2.78 13.46 12.29
C LEU A 96 1.99 12.97 13.50
N THR A 97 1.22 11.90 13.33
CA THR A 97 0.56 11.19 14.45
C THR A 97 0.88 9.70 14.33
N GLN A 98 1.41 9.15 15.42
CA GLN A 98 1.76 7.74 15.56
C GLN A 98 1.03 7.15 16.76
N THR A 99 0.53 5.94 16.63
CA THR A 99 -0.08 5.17 17.74
C THR A 99 0.99 4.49 18.59
N SER A 100 0.62 3.92 19.72
CA SER A 100 1.57 3.25 20.64
C SER A 100 2.24 2.02 20.05
N ASP A 101 1.62 1.33 19.10
CA ASP A 101 2.18 0.20 18.34
C ASP A 101 3.03 0.64 17.14
N GLY A 102 3.09 1.96 16.88
CA GLY A 102 3.91 2.55 15.83
C GLY A 102 3.19 2.80 14.51
N ALA A 103 1.89 2.51 14.41
CA ALA A 103 1.15 2.86 13.20
C ALA A 103 1.08 4.38 13.02
N VAL A 104 1.43 4.87 11.84
CA VAL A 104 1.27 6.29 11.50
C VAL A 104 -0.10 6.50 10.89
N THR A 105 -0.86 7.44 11.42
CA THR A 105 -2.21 7.78 10.95
C THR A 105 -2.32 9.17 10.33
N VAL A 106 -1.34 10.04 10.59
CA VAL A 106 -1.22 11.37 9.99
C VAL A 106 0.22 11.58 9.54
N MET A 107 0.42 12.02 8.30
CA MET A 107 1.71 12.45 7.75
C MET A 107 1.50 13.61 6.77
N GLY A 108 1.77 14.83 7.26
CA GLY A 108 1.46 16.05 6.54
C GLY A 108 -0.04 16.22 6.31
N SER A 109 -0.42 16.44 5.05
CA SER A 109 -1.83 16.54 4.65
C SER A 109 -2.52 15.20 4.40
N THR A 110 -1.78 14.09 4.54
CA THR A 110 -2.30 12.74 4.31
C THR A 110 -2.74 12.12 5.63
N THR A 111 -4.00 11.69 5.71
CA THR A 111 -4.57 11.16 6.94
C THR A 111 -5.33 9.86 6.72
N LEU A 112 -5.24 8.94 7.69
CA LEU A 112 -6.08 7.76 7.80
C LEU A 112 -7.17 8.02 8.84
N THR A 113 -8.42 7.96 8.45
CA THR A 113 -9.59 8.22 9.30
C THR A 113 -10.65 7.13 9.15
N GLY A 114 -11.62 7.10 10.04
CA GLY A 114 -12.76 6.18 9.98
C GLY A 114 -13.16 5.69 11.37
N THR A 115 -14.35 5.12 11.49
CA THR A 115 -14.83 4.46 12.72
C THR A 115 -14.08 3.16 13.01
N THR A 116 -13.58 2.53 11.95
CA THR A 116 -12.72 1.36 12.00
C THR A 116 -11.53 1.65 11.10
N ILE A 117 -10.33 1.64 11.66
CA ILE A 117 -9.07 1.77 10.94
C ILE A 117 -8.16 0.60 11.27
N ALA A 118 -7.39 0.13 10.29
CA ALA A 118 -6.37 -0.88 10.50
C ALA A 118 -5.11 -0.60 9.68
N THR A 119 -3.97 -0.72 10.34
CA THR A 119 -2.64 -0.67 9.75
C THR A 119 -1.97 -2.02 9.97
N GLN A 120 -1.46 -2.62 8.90
CA GLN A 120 -0.79 -3.91 8.90
C GLN A 120 0.71 -3.73 8.65
N ASP A 121 1.49 -4.77 8.94
CA ASP A 121 2.93 -4.83 8.63
C ASP A 121 3.72 -3.69 9.28
N ILE A 122 3.25 -3.20 10.43
CA ILE A 122 3.91 -2.12 11.17
C ILE A 122 5.31 -2.58 11.56
N SER A 123 6.32 -1.79 11.22
CA SER A 123 7.71 -2.03 11.62
C SER A 123 8.50 -0.73 11.60
N GLY A 124 9.62 -0.69 12.30
CA GLY A 124 10.47 0.48 12.38
C GLY A 124 11.20 0.60 13.70
N ASN A 125 11.82 1.75 13.89
CA ASN A 125 12.54 2.14 15.11
C ASN A 125 12.56 3.67 15.22
N ALA A 126 13.37 4.22 16.11
CA ALA A 126 13.44 5.68 16.29
C ALA A 126 13.79 6.47 15.01
N SER A 127 14.37 5.85 13.96
CA SER A 127 14.78 6.54 12.74
C SER A 127 13.80 6.41 11.58
N PHE A 128 12.89 5.46 11.62
CA PHE A 128 11.80 5.31 10.63
C PHE A 128 10.62 4.53 11.22
N ALA A 129 9.43 4.74 10.66
CA ALA A 129 8.27 3.87 10.85
C ALA A 129 7.58 3.61 9.52
N GLN A 130 7.23 2.36 9.26
CA GLN A 130 6.52 1.96 8.06
C GLN A 130 5.35 1.04 8.38
N GLY A 131 4.41 0.97 7.45
CA GLY A 131 3.25 0.12 7.56
C GLY A 131 2.40 0.15 6.29
N ARG A 132 1.30 -0.55 6.35
CA ARG A 132 0.32 -0.64 5.27
C ARG A 132 -1.08 -0.33 5.81
N TRP A 133 -1.66 0.79 5.43
CA TRP A 133 -3.06 1.10 5.71
C TRP A 133 -3.95 0.14 4.91
N SER A 134 -4.79 -0.60 5.60
CA SER A 134 -5.64 -1.64 4.99
C SER A 134 -7.12 -1.38 5.14
N VAL A 135 -7.55 -0.74 6.22
CA VAL A 135 -8.96 -0.40 6.47
C VAL A 135 -9.07 1.04 6.92
N GLY A 136 -10.08 1.75 6.44
CA GLY A 136 -10.35 3.14 6.76
C GLY A 136 -10.45 4.02 5.51
N THR A 137 -10.46 5.32 5.72
CA THR A 137 -10.51 6.32 4.64
C THR A 137 -9.21 7.12 4.64
N VAL A 138 -8.48 7.04 3.54
CA VAL A 138 -7.31 7.88 3.29
C VAL A 138 -7.77 9.18 2.66
N LYS A 139 -7.31 10.30 3.22
CA LYS A 139 -7.50 11.63 2.68
C LYS A 139 -6.17 12.19 2.18
N PHE A 140 -6.14 12.65 0.93
CA PHE A 140 -5.02 13.36 0.30
C PHE A 140 -5.52 14.70 -0.20
N SER A 141 -5.08 15.80 0.39
CA SER A 141 -5.55 17.11 -0.05
C SER A 141 -7.08 17.15 -0.23
N SER A 142 -7.58 17.16 -1.45
CA SER A 142 -9.02 17.17 -1.80
C SER A 142 -9.61 15.80 -2.13
N SER A 143 -8.79 14.75 -2.25
CA SER A 143 -9.23 13.41 -2.64
C SER A 143 -9.35 12.49 -1.43
N THR A 144 -10.33 11.58 -1.45
CA THR A 144 -10.51 10.55 -0.43
C THR A 144 -10.61 9.18 -1.09
N TRP A 145 -10.12 8.16 -0.37
CA TRP A 145 -10.21 6.78 -0.79
C TRP A 145 -10.56 5.88 0.38
N THR A 146 -11.60 5.05 0.25
CA THR A 146 -11.99 4.09 1.30
C THR A 146 -11.40 2.72 1.01
N MET A 147 -10.74 2.15 2.00
CA MET A 147 -10.12 0.83 1.99
C MET A 147 -10.96 -0.13 2.82
N THR A 148 -11.14 -1.35 2.31
CA THR A 148 -11.96 -2.41 2.93
C THR A 148 -11.18 -3.68 3.28
N GLY A 149 -9.84 -3.64 3.19
CA GLY A 149 -8.96 -4.79 3.40
C GLY A 149 -8.41 -5.41 2.12
N ASP A 150 -8.90 -4.97 0.96
CA ASP A 150 -8.45 -5.42 -0.35
C ASP A 150 -6.96 -5.06 -0.59
N SER A 151 -6.21 -5.99 -1.15
CA SER A 151 -4.79 -5.81 -1.46
C SER A 151 -4.52 -4.68 -2.46
N PHE A 152 -5.45 -4.45 -3.39
CA PHE A 152 -5.35 -3.40 -4.40
C PHE A 152 -5.63 -2.00 -3.85
N ASP A 153 -6.43 -1.90 -2.80
CA ASP A 153 -6.83 -0.62 -2.23
C ASP A 153 -5.90 -0.15 -1.09
N ALA A 154 -4.98 -1.01 -0.67
CA ALA A 154 -4.05 -0.71 0.42
C ALA A 154 -3.05 0.40 0.05
N PHE A 155 -2.62 1.15 1.08
CA PHE A 155 -1.58 2.17 0.95
C PHE A 155 -0.40 1.82 1.86
N HIS A 156 0.77 1.67 1.26
CA HIS A 156 2.02 1.43 1.95
C HIS A 156 2.71 2.76 2.22
N TYR A 157 3.27 2.93 3.41
CA TYR A 157 3.97 4.15 3.79
C TYR A 157 5.27 3.85 4.54
N SER A 158 6.21 4.79 4.46
CA SER A 158 7.36 4.88 5.36
C SER A 158 7.60 6.36 5.68
N VAL A 159 7.72 6.68 6.98
CA VAL A 159 8.16 7.98 7.47
C VAL A 159 9.60 7.88 7.94
N TYR A 160 10.39 8.92 7.70
CA TYR A 160 11.82 8.95 8.00
C TYR A 160 12.29 10.38 8.18
N ASN A 161 13.45 10.57 8.79
CA ASN A 161 14.09 11.87 8.87
C ASN A 161 14.93 12.11 7.60
N SER A 162 14.83 13.32 7.05
CA SER A 162 15.68 13.73 5.93
C SER A 162 17.14 13.76 6.34
N LEU A 163 18.01 13.19 5.53
CA LEU A 163 19.45 13.37 5.70
C LEU A 163 19.86 14.69 5.04
N GLU A 164 20.16 15.71 5.86
CA GLU A 164 20.43 17.07 5.37
C GLU A 164 21.77 17.19 4.66
N THR A 165 22.75 16.37 5.05
CA THR A 165 24.08 16.36 4.45
C THR A 165 24.48 14.92 4.17
N LEU A 166 24.75 14.62 2.90
CA LEU A 166 25.27 13.31 2.50
C LEU A 166 26.78 13.24 2.74
N PRO A 167 27.31 12.07 3.09
CA PRO A 167 28.75 11.82 3.00
C PRO A 167 29.29 12.14 1.59
N THR A 168 30.51 12.64 1.51
CA THR A 168 31.14 13.00 0.24
C THR A 168 31.83 11.83 -0.44
N ASN A 169 32.09 10.75 0.30
CA ASN A 169 32.71 9.52 -0.19
C ASN A 169 32.39 8.35 0.75
N GLY A 170 32.70 7.15 0.32
CA GLY A 170 32.54 5.92 1.10
C GLY A 170 31.45 5.00 0.59
N SER A 171 31.34 3.86 1.24
CA SER A 171 30.30 2.85 0.96
C SER A 171 29.77 2.30 2.27
N MET A 172 28.52 1.90 2.27
CA MET A 172 27.86 1.29 3.42
C MET A 172 27.19 -0.02 3.03
N THR A 173 27.28 -1.00 3.93
CA THR A 173 26.55 -2.26 3.80
C THR A 173 25.19 -2.14 4.49
N CYS A 174 24.17 -2.59 3.81
CA CYS A 174 22.82 -2.53 4.35
C CYS A 174 22.39 -3.89 4.94
N ASN A 175 21.48 -3.85 5.91
CA ASN A 175 20.83 -5.05 6.46
C ASN A 175 19.87 -5.70 5.45
N SER A 176 19.19 -6.78 5.85
CA SER A 176 18.21 -7.49 5.01
C SER A 176 16.91 -6.70 4.76
N GLY A 177 16.76 -5.53 5.35
CA GLY A 177 15.59 -4.67 5.20
C GLY A 177 14.34 -5.13 5.95
N LYS A 178 13.42 -4.21 6.06
CA LYS A 178 12.03 -4.44 6.52
C LYS A 178 11.11 -4.16 5.33
N PHE A 179 10.11 -5.00 5.13
CA PHE A 179 9.19 -4.93 4.00
C PHE A 179 7.75 -4.85 4.50
N THR A 180 6.93 -4.00 3.88
CA THR A 180 5.49 -4.19 3.97
C THR A 180 5.08 -5.34 3.05
N LYS A 181 4.08 -6.12 3.42
CA LYS A 181 3.55 -7.21 2.58
C LYS A 181 3.00 -6.64 1.28
N PRO A 182 3.61 -6.90 0.11
CA PRO A 182 3.25 -6.22 -1.12
C PRO A 182 1.84 -6.61 -1.56
N GLY A 183 1.06 -5.58 -1.93
CA GLY A 183 -0.29 -5.73 -2.45
C GLY A 183 -0.31 -5.79 -3.97
N TYR A 184 -1.36 -6.41 -4.53
CA TYR A 184 -1.63 -6.39 -5.96
C TYR A 184 -1.72 -4.93 -6.46
N SER A 185 -0.98 -4.60 -7.50
CA SER A 185 -0.96 -3.26 -8.11
C SER A 185 -1.38 -3.24 -9.57
N GLY A 186 -1.47 -4.39 -10.24
CA GLY A 186 -1.87 -4.49 -11.65
C GLY A 186 -1.72 -5.89 -12.21
N GLY A 187 -2.20 -6.07 -13.44
CA GLY A 187 -2.21 -7.34 -14.17
C GLY A 187 -3.50 -7.48 -14.96
N THR A 188 -3.61 -8.56 -15.75
CA THR A 188 -4.80 -8.82 -16.59
C THR A 188 -6.01 -9.32 -15.78
N VAL A 189 -5.77 -9.91 -14.61
CA VAL A 189 -6.82 -10.43 -13.72
C VAL A 189 -6.67 -9.77 -12.35
N ARG A 190 -7.68 -9.03 -11.95
CA ARG A 190 -7.74 -8.41 -10.60
C ARG A 190 -8.02 -9.48 -9.56
N SER A 191 -7.30 -9.41 -8.44
CA SER A 191 -7.54 -10.22 -7.25
C SER A 191 -7.55 -9.33 -6.01
N THR A 192 -8.55 -9.51 -5.16
CA THR A 192 -8.73 -8.72 -3.93
C THR A 192 -7.82 -9.16 -2.79
N ASP A 193 -7.55 -10.46 -2.69
CA ASP A 193 -6.75 -11.06 -1.61
C ASP A 193 -5.33 -11.46 -2.06
N ASN A 194 -4.88 -10.89 -3.18
CA ASN A 194 -3.60 -11.25 -3.77
C ASN A 194 -2.48 -10.41 -3.15
N PHE A 195 -1.93 -10.91 -2.07
CA PHE A 195 -0.72 -10.40 -1.46
C PHE A 195 0.48 -11.28 -1.82
N GLY A 196 1.63 -10.63 -2.02
CA GLY A 196 2.90 -11.32 -2.21
C GLY A 196 3.74 -11.36 -0.94
N THR A 197 4.96 -11.83 -1.11
CA THR A 197 6.07 -11.71 -0.15
C THR A 197 7.26 -11.10 -0.86
N SER A 198 8.03 -10.26 -0.18
CA SER A 198 9.22 -9.64 -0.77
C SER A 198 10.44 -9.81 0.10
N THR A 199 11.59 -9.95 -0.57
CA THR A 199 12.92 -9.95 0.00
C THR A 199 13.82 -9.08 -0.87
N GLY A 200 14.99 -8.69 -0.37
CA GLY A 200 15.90 -7.90 -1.18
C GLY A 200 17.19 -7.55 -0.47
N SER A 201 18.03 -6.84 -1.19
CA SER A 201 19.27 -6.28 -0.71
C SER A 201 19.44 -4.84 -1.20
N ALA A 202 20.21 -4.07 -0.47
CA ALA A 202 20.55 -2.69 -0.84
C ALA A 202 22.04 -2.47 -0.60
N SER A 203 22.61 -1.53 -1.35
CA SER A 203 23.92 -0.93 -1.11
C SER A 203 23.87 0.55 -1.41
N VAL A 204 24.71 1.33 -0.76
CA VAL A 204 24.86 2.74 -0.99
C VAL A 204 26.33 3.15 -1.02
N THR A 205 26.71 3.95 -2.02
CA THR A 205 28.01 4.58 -2.12
C THR A 205 27.86 6.08 -2.29
N PHE A 206 28.81 6.84 -1.79
CA PHE A 206 28.80 8.30 -1.85
C PHE A 206 30.00 8.78 -2.67
N ASP A 207 29.80 9.76 -3.55
CA ASP A 207 30.83 10.29 -4.45
C ASP A 207 30.81 11.80 -4.59
N GLY A 208 30.21 12.51 -3.63
CA GLY A 208 30.05 13.96 -3.68
C GLY A 208 28.93 14.46 -4.60
N ALA A 209 28.49 13.67 -5.57
CA ALA A 209 27.31 13.99 -6.39
C ALA A 209 26.01 13.61 -5.69
N GLY A 210 26.08 12.68 -4.74
CA GLY A 210 24.95 12.17 -3.98
C GLY A 210 25.19 10.77 -3.38
N ALA A 211 24.10 10.12 -3.00
CA ALA A 211 24.07 8.72 -2.60
C ALA A 211 23.71 7.86 -3.83
N ASN A 212 24.66 7.10 -4.33
CA ASN A 212 24.42 6.12 -5.40
C ASN A 212 23.85 4.86 -4.76
N VAL A 213 22.57 4.65 -4.93
CA VAL A 213 21.82 3.54 -4.33
C VAL A 213 21.62 2.44 -5.38
N SER A 214 21.83 1.20 -4.98
CA SER A 214 21.47 0.02 -5.75
C SER A 214 20.66 -0.94 -4.89
N LEU A 215 19.47 -1.32 -5.36
CA LEU A 215 18.58 -2.26 -4.70
C LEU A 215 18.19 -3.37 -5.66
N MET A 216 18.11 -4.58 -5.13
CA MET A 216 17.49 -5.73 -5.79
C MET A 216 16.34 -6.21 -4.90
N ILE A 217 15.12 -6.18 -5.41
CA ILE A 217 13.92 -6.63 -4.67
C ILE A 217 13.24 -7.72 -5.48
N THR A 218 13.08 -8.88 -4.86
CA THR A 218 12.35 -10.02 -5.42
C THR A 218 11.01 -10.16 -4.72
N THR A 219 9.95 -10.25 -5.49
CA THR A 219 8.59 -10.49 -4.99
C THR A 219 8.07 -11.80 -5.54
N THR A 220 7.46 -12.61 -4.66
CA THR A 220 6.76 -13.85 -5.00
C THR A 220 5.27 -13.67 -4.69
N GLY A 221 4.42 -14.00 -5.65
CA GLY A 221 2.97 -13.93 -5.51
C GLY A 221 2.28 -14.51 -6.74
N ALA A 222 1.00 -14.86 -6.63
CA ALA A 222 0.22 -15.48 -7.72
C ALA A 222 0.94 -16.68 -8.39
N GLY A 223 1.64 -17.49 -7.57
CA GLY A 223 2.37 -18.68 -8.04
C GLY A 223 3.66 -18.42 -8.83
N ALA A 224 4.14 -17.18 -8.88
CA ALA A 224 5.34 -16.80 -9.62
C ALA A 224 6.20 -15.79 -8.86
N SER A 225 7.41 -15.56 -9.35
CA SER A 225 8.34 -14.57 -8.81
C SER A 225 8.76 -13.57 -9.88
N GLY A 226 9.15 -12.39 -9.43
CA GLY A 226 9.75 -11.35 -10.25
C GLY A 226 10.79 -10.58 -9.45
N THR A 227 11.68 -9.90 -10.16
CA THR A 227 12.73 -9.08 -9.54
C THR A 227 12.77 -7.71 -10.20
N VAL A 228 12.90 -6.66 -9.38
CA VAL A 228 13.20 -5.30 -9.83
C VAL A 228 14.57 -4.90 -9.31
N ASN A 229 15.37 -4.29 -10.19
CA ASN A 229 16.61 -3.62 -9.85
C ASN A 229 16.37 -2.10 -9.91
N LEU A 230 16.57 -1.41 -8.79
CA LEU A 230 16.44 0.03 -8.68
C LEU A 230 17.84 0.59 -8.41
N SER A 231 18.34 1.41 -9.33
CA SER A 231 19.63 2.07 -9.15
C SER A 231 19.57 3.53 -9.60
N GLY A 232 20.18 4.40 -8.83
CA GLY A 232 20.22 5.83 -9.15
C GLY A 232 20.89 6.65 -8.07
N THR A 233 21.19 7.92 -8.41
CA THR A 233 21.78 8.87 -7.48
C THR A 233 20.68 9.66 -6.78
N VAL A 234 20.60 9.50 -5.46
CA VAL A 234 19.68 10.23 -4.59
C VAL A 234 20.41 11.44 -4.02
N LYS A 235 19.81 12.61 -4.20
CA LYS A 235 20.25 13.87 -3.59
C LYS A 235 19.51 14.10 -2.28
N THR A 236 20.07 14.93 -1.42
CA THR A 236 19.45 15.23 -0.12
C THR A 236 18.01 15.76 -0.23
N GLY A 237 17.21 15.44 0.74
CA GLY A 237 15.90 16.02 1.02
C GLY A 237 14.75 15.57 0.15
N ASN A 238 14.99 14.90 -0.98
CA ASN A 238 13.93 14.46 -1.88
C ASN A 238 14.09 12.99 -2.28
N ALA A 239 12.94 12.33 -2.47
CA ALA A 239 12.94 11.03 -3.11
C ALA A 239 13.26 11.17 -4.60
N THR A 240 13.98 10.20 -5.13
CA THR A 240 14.33 10.11 -6.55
C THR A 240 13.48 9.04 -7.19
N TYR A 241 12.75 9.42 -8.23
CA TYR A 241 12.06 8.45 -9.09
C TYR A 241 13.10 7.75 -9.97
N ILE A 242 13.09 6.42 -9.97
CA ILE A 242 14.10 5.61 -10.69
C ILE A 242 13.54 5.14 -12.03
N SER A 243 12.38 4.44 -12.00
CA SER A 243 11.77 3.88 -13.21
C SER A 243 10.35 3.39 -12.93
N GLY A 244 9.64 2.95 -13.98
CA GLY A 244 8.26 2.44 -13.90
C GLY A 244 7.22 3.55 -14.05
N GLY A 245 5.95 3.20 -14.10
CA GLY A 245 4.85 4.18 -14.12
C GLY A 245 4.54 4.73 -12.73
N LEU A 246 4.27 6.01 -12.63
CA LEU A 246 3.76 6.62 -11.37
C LEU A 246 2.47 5.94 -10.88
N GLY A 247 1.70 5.34 -11.78
CA GLY A 247 0.49 4.57 -11.49
C GLY A 247 0.72 3.13 -11.01
N GLY A 248 1.98 2.73 -10.74
CA GLY A 248 2.28 1.40 -10.19
C GLY A 248 2.25 0.24 -11.18
N THR A 249 2.30 0.48 -12.48
CA THR A 249 2.39 -0.57 -13.49
C THR A 249 3.82 -0.71 -14.02
N GLY A 250 4.29 -1.95 -14.18
CA GLY A 250 5.65 -2.27 -14.62
C GLY A 250 6.68 -2.25 -13.48
N ASN A 251 7.87 -2.75 -13.76
CA ASN A 251 8.98 -2.76 -12.82
C ASN A 251 9.51 -1.35 -12.59
N GLY A 252 9.69 -0.97 -11.33
CA GLY A 252 10.24 0.35 -11.02
C GLY A 252 9.98 0.80 -9.60
N GLY A 253 10.24 2.06 -9.31
CA GLY A 253 10.02 2.62 -7.99
C GLY A 253 10.62 4.00 -7.77
N MET A 254 10.59 4.40 -6.51
CA MET A 254 11.12 5.65 -5.99
C MET A 254 12.01 5.33 -4.78
N VAL A 255 13.13 5.99 -4.66
CA VAL A 255 14.10 5.77 -3.59
C VAL A 255 14.40 7.07 -2.86
N ALA A 256 14.53 6.99 -1.55
CA ALA A 256 14.99 8.07 -0.69
C ALA A 256 16.10 7.57 0.24
N VAL A 257 16.91 8.52 0.73
CA VAL A 257 17.91 8.28 1.76
C VAL A 257 17.59 9.14 2.97
N GLY A 258 17.44 8.51 4.12
CA GLY A 258 17.11 9.13 5.39
C GLY A 258 18.23 8.97 6.43
N ASP A 259 18.20 9.79 7.47
CA ASP A 259 19.08 9.69 8.62
C ASP A 259 18.66 8.54 9.53
N ALA A 260 19.57 7.60 9.79
CA ALA A 260 19.37 6.51 10.75
C ALA A 260 20.08 6.74 12.09
N GLY A 261 20.72 7.90 12.26
CA GLY A 261 21.51 8.24 13.45
C GLY A 261 22.90 7.61 13.47
N ASN A 262 23.80 8.20 14.23
CA ASN A 262 25.17 7.69 14.43
C ASN A 262 25.96 7.44 13.13
N GLY A 263 25.74 8.26 12.09
CA GLY A 263 26.38 8.13 10.81
C GLY A 263 25.81 7.03 9.90
N ALA A 264 24.81 6.27 10.35
CA ALA A 264 24.08 5.32 9.52
C ALA A 264 23.01 6.02 8.68
N VAL A 265 22.60 5.37 7.60
CA VAL A 265 21.52 5.85 6.73
C VAL A 265 20.43 4.80 6.54
N ASN A 266 19.20 5.26 6.34
CA ASN A 266 18.11 4.44 5.87
C ASN A 266 17.95 4.62 4.35
N VAL A 267 17.97 3.54 3.58
CA VAL A 267 17.55 3.49 2.18
C VAL A 267 16.11 3.03 2.15
N ILE A 268 15.21 3.90 1.73
CA ILE A 268 13.77 3.65 1.69
C ILE A 268 13.35 3.55 0.22
N ALA A 269 12.66 2.48 -0.15
CA ALA A 269 12.21 2.28 -1.52
C ALA A 269 10.70 1.98 -1.58
N ILE A 270 9.99 2.73 -2.39
CA ILE A 270 8.77 2.24 -3.04
C ILE A 270 9.23 1.33 -4.18
N TYR A 271 8.64 0.16 -4.30
CA TYR A 271 8.92 -0.73 -5.41
C TYR A 271 7.64 -1.26 -6.04
N ASN A 272 7.72 -1.55 -7.33
CA ASN A 272 6.73 -2.32 -8.07
C ASN A 272 7.42 -3.41 -8.85
N VAL A 273 6.93 -4.65 -8.71
CA VAL A 273 7.51 -5.86 -9.32
C VAL A 273 6.45 -6.58 -10.12
N VAL A 274 6.72 -6.83 -11.39
CA VAL A 274 5.91 -7.71 -12.23
C VAL A 274 6.44 -9.13 -12.09
N VAL A 275 5.58 -10.06 -11.64
CA VAL A 275 5.94 -11.47 -11.55
C VAL A 275 5.79 -12.18 -12.89
N ALA A 276 6.58 -13.24 -13.11
CA ALA A 276 6.67 -13.96 -14.38
C ALA A 276 5.51 -14.96 -14.54
N ASN A 277 4.27 -14.47 -14.53
CA ASN A 277 3.08 -15.26 -14.83
C ASN A 277 2.36 -14.74 -16.09
N GLU A 278 1.44 -15.54 -16.64
CA GLU A 278 0.67 -15.20 -17.85
C GLU A 278 -0.11 -13.89 -17.68
N ASN A 279 -0.61 -13.62 -16.48
CA ASN A 279 -1.40 -12.43 -16.16
C ASN A 279 -0.56 -11.17 -15.95
N LYS A 280 0.79 -11.27 -15.99
CA LYS A 280 1.71 -10.16 -15.70
C LYS A 280 1.33 -9.43 -14.41
N THR A 281 0.98 -10.21 -13.39
CA THR A 281 0.57 -9.67 -12.10
C THR A 281 1.69 -8.82 -11.52
N SER A 282 1.36 -7.63 -11.06
CA SER A 282 2.30 -6.74 -10.41
C SER A 282 1.94 -6.51 -8.95
N TYR A 283 2.97 -6.30 -8.15
CA TYR A 283 2.89 -6.07 -6.72
C TYR A 283 3.66 -4.82 -6.34
N SER A 284 3.10 -3.99 -5.49
CA SER A 284 3.78 -2.82 -4.94
C SER A 284 3.89 -2.90 -3.43
N GLY A 285 4.94 -2.30 -2.91
CA GLY A 285 5.20 -2.23 -1.48
C GLY A 285 6.25 -1.20 -1.13
N ILE A 286 6.62 -1.17 0.15
CA ILE A 286 7.71 -0.35 0.65
C ILE A 286 8.73 -1.25 1.35
N ALA A 287 10.01 -0.92 1.16
CA ALA A 287 11.14 -1.52 1.84
C ALA A 287 12.01 -0.44 2.49
N THR A 288 12.52 -0.71 3.68
CA THR A 288 13.51 0.14 4.37
C THR A 288 14.69 -0.70 4.79
N PHE A 289 15.89 -0.29 4.38
CA PHE A 289 17.17 -0.92 4.70
C PHE A 289 17.98 0.08 5.54
N THR A 290 18.57 -0.39 6.64
CA THR A 290 19.52 0.41 7.42
C THR A 290 20.93 0.04 7.02
N CYS A 291 21.73 1.02 6.62
CA CYS A 291 23.08 0.87 6.10
C CYS A 291 24.10 1.54 7.02
N LYS A 292 25.24 0.86 7.24
CA LYS A 292 26.35 1.30 8.11
C LYS A 292 27.68 1.12 7.43
#